data_7bb4581ca1b0d3a563e052de12586103
#
_entry.id   7bb4581ca1b0d3a563e052de12586103
#
_cell.length_a   1.000
_cell.length_b   1.000
_cell.length_c   1.000
_cell.angle_alpha   90.00
_cell.angle_beta   90.00
_cell.angle_gamma   90.00
#
_symmetry.space_group_name_H-M   'P 1'
#
loop_
_entity.id
_entity.type
_entity.pdbx_description
1 polymer ?
#
loop_
_entity_poly.entity_id
_entity_poly.type
_entity_poly.pdbx_seq_one_letter_code
_entity_poly.pdbx_strand_id
1 'polypeptide(L)'
;MTPITLQAAQKVAALFTNNSAIETEVNSIAAGSSYTVPVIPASQVYLTSTSIDMADVQQQLAYPRISVFCSRLVNQHREKFRSLSGTLGITVEIAATADLIDLVENWMHYYVEAVSNILRRGAGDMGDGMFFPGTYQVDVQLAQIGASGFLQLAQVTCELGVSRN
;
A
#
# COMPACT_ATOMS: atom_id res chain seq x y z
N MET A 1 6.32 9.52 -22.09
CA MET A 1 5.93 10.21 -20.84
C MET A 1 5.15 9.23 -19.98
N THR A 2 5.54 9.02 -18.73
CA THR A 2 4.82 8.10 -17.82
C THR A 2 3.50 8.75 -17.37
N PRO A 3 2.36 8.03 -17.43
CA PRO A 3 1.09 8.54 -16.93
C PRO A 3 1.17 8.95 -15.46
N ILE A 4 0.51 10.06 -15.10
CA ILE A 4 0.60 10.64 -13.74
C ILE A 4 0.09 9.70 -12.66
N THR A 5 -0.95 8.92 -12.96
CA THR A 5 -1.51 7.91 -12.05
C THR A 5 -0.52 6.80 -11.74
N LEU A 6 0.23 6.34 -12.75
CA LEU A 6 1.29 5.36 -12.57
C LEU A 6 2.48 5.95 -11.82
N GLN A 7 2.88 7.19 -12.13
CA GLN A 7 3.96 7.87 -11.39
C GLN A 7 3.62 8.03 -9.90
N ALA A 8 2.38 8.40 -9.57
CA ALA A 8 1.94 8.53 -8.19
C ALA A 8 2.01 7.18 -7.45
N ALA A 9 1.52 6.10 -8.07
CA ALA A 9 1.61 4.76 -7.49
C ALA A 9 3.08 4.33 -7.31
N GLN A 10 3.95 4.59 -8.29
CA GLN A 10 5.39 4.29 -8.20
C GLN A 10 6.07 5.05 -7.05
N LYS A 11 5.75 6.34 -6.86
CA LYS A 11 6.31 7.14 -5.78
C LYS A 11 5.89 6.63 -4.41
N VAL A 12 4.62 6.26 -4.25
CA VAL A 12 4.14 5.67 -2.98
C VAL A 12 4.73 4.28 -2.77
N ALA A 13 4.80 3.43 -3.80
CA ALA A 13 5.44 2.12 -3.69
C ALA A 13 6.93 2.23 -3.30
N ALA A 14 7.63 3.25 -3.79
CA ALA A 14 9.03 3.50 -3.44
C ALA A 14 9.24 3.77 -1.94
N LEU A 15 8.25 4.30 -1.22
CA LEU A 15 8.33 4.46 0.23
C LEU A 15 8.50 3.12 0.96
N PHE A 16 7.94 2.04 0.41
CA PHE A 16 8.01 0.70 0.99
C PHE A 16 9.24 -0.09 0.54
N THR A 17 9.68 0.14 -0.70
CA THR A 17 10.78 -0.65 -1.32
C THR A 17 12.15 -0.06 -1.09
N ASN A 18 12.28 1.27 -0.98
CA ASN A 18 13.57 1.93 -0.79
C ASN A 18 14.21 1.49 0.53
N ASN A 19 15.47 1.02 0.44
CA ASN A 19 16.23 0.51 1.58
C ASN A 19 15.51 -0.60 2.36
N SER A 20 14.70 -1.42 1.69
CA SER A 20 13.88 -2.47 2.33
C SER A 20 13.03 -1.93 3.50
N ALA A 21 12.44 -0.74 3.33
CA ALA A 21 11.77 -0.03 4.41
C ALA A 21 10.66 -0.88 5.07
N ILE A 22 9.84 -1.57 4.26
CA ILE A 22 8.76 -2.40 4.80
C ILE A 22 9.28 -3.61 5.60
N GLU A 23 10.33 -4.28 5.12
CA GLU A 23 10.95 -5.40 5.84
C GLU A 23 11.50 -4.94 7.20
N THR A 24 12.25 -3.83 7.18
CA THR A 24 12.85 -3.23 8.39
C THR A 24 11.79 -2.83 9.39
N GLU A 25 10.70 -2.20 8.93
CA GLU A 25 9.64 -1.72 9.81
C GLU A 25 8.87 -2.89 10.44
N VAL A 26 8.49 -3.91 9.66
CA VAL A 26 7.82 -5.11 10.18
C VAL A 26 8.69 -5.79 11.23
N ASN A 27 9.98 -5.99 10.95
CA ASN A 27 10.92 -6.59 11.92
C ASN A 27 11.04 -5.75 13.20
N SER A 28 11.08 -4.42 13.07
CA SER A 28 11.19 -3.51 14.22
C SER A 28 9.96 -3.58 15.13
N ILE A 29 8.76 -3.60 14.56
CA ILE A 29 7.52 -3.67 15.32
C ILE A 29 7.36 -5.07 15.94
N ALA A 30 7.71 -6.11 15.19
CA ALA A 30 7.58 -7.50 15.63
C ALA A 30 8.64 -7.93 16.67
N ALA A 31 9.72 -7.17 16.85
CA ALA A 31 10.83 -7.53 17.74
C ALA A 31 10.41 -7.76 19.21
N GLY A 32 9.34 -7.13 19.68
CA GLY A 32 8.76 -7.31 21.02
C GLY A 32 7.59 -8.30 21.09
N SER A 33 7.24 -8.93 19.97
CA SER A 33 6.09 -9.82 19.86
C SER A 33 6.42 -11.24 20.28
N SER A 34 5.44 -11.94 20.86
CA SER A 34 5.48 -13.39 21.05
C SER A 34 5.20 -14.19 19.77
N TYR A 35 4.79 -13.52 18.70
CA TYR A 35 4.47 -14.12 17.41
C TYR A 35 5.60 -13.91 16.41
N THR A 36 5.84 -14.94 15.59
CA THR A 36 6.68 -14.80 14.41
C THR A 36 5.84 -14.19 13.30
N VAL A 37 6.14 -12.94 12.94
CA VAL A 37 5.45 -12.22 11.85
C VAL A 37 6.29 -12.34 10.59
N PRO A 38 5.78 -12.95 9.50
CA PRO A 38 6.50 -13.00 8.23
C PRO A 38 6.75 -11.60 7.69
N VAL A 39 7.95 -11.33 7.21
CA VAL A 39 8.26 -10.05 6.57
C VAL A 39 7.61 -9.97 5.19
N ILE A 40 7.32 -8.75 4.75
CA ILE A 40 6.91 -8.47 3.36
C ILE A 40 8.18 -8.07 2.59
N PRO A 41 8.74 -8.92 1.73
CA PRO A 41 9.92 -8.55 0.95
C PRO A 41 9.61 -7.40 -0.01
N ALA A 42 10.58 -6.55 -0.29
CA ALA A 42 10.44 -5.47 -1.27
C ALA A 42 10.00 -5.99 -2.66
N SER A 43 10.37 -7.23 -3.01
CA SER A 43 9.93 -7.91 -4.24
C SER A 43 8.45 -8.28 -4.27
N GLN A 44 7.76 -8.22 -3.12
CA GLN A 44 6.32 -8.48 -2.98
C GLN A 44 5.51 -7.18 -2.83
N VAL A 45 6.10 -6.05 -3.22
CA VAL A 45 5.40 -4.77 -3.40
C VAL A 45 5.09 -4.60 -4.90
N TYR A 46 3.83 -4.70 -5.26
CA TYR A 46 3.34 -4.71 -6.65
C TYR A 46 2.63 -3.41 -7.01
N LEU A 47 2.77 -3.01 -8.28
CA LEU A 47 2.02 -1.90 -8.89
C LEU A 47 0.80 -2.44 -9.65
N THR A 48 -0.12 -3.05 -8.94
CA THR A 48 -1.29 -3.72 -9.54
C THR A 48 -2.52 -3.62 -8.64
N SER A 49 -3.68 -3.66 -9.25
CA SER A 49 -4.99 -3.70 -8.60
C SER A 49 -5.69 -5.05 -8.88
N THR A 50 -4.97 -6.15 -8.70
CA THR A 50 -5.50 -7.48 -8.97
C THR A 50 -6.49 -7.91 -7.88
N SER A 51 -7.68 -8.36 -8.26
CA SER A 51 -8.65 -8.94 -7.31
C SER A 51 -8.11 -10.23 -6.69
N ILE A 52 -8.61 -10.57 -5.50
CA ILE A 52 -8.25 -11.80 -4.79
C ILE A 52 -8.44 -13.03 -5.69
N ASP A 53 -9.60 -13.14 -6.33
CA ASP A 53 -9.95 -14.29 -7.17
C ASP A 53 -8.98 -14.46 -8.34
N MET A 54 -8.55 -13.36 -8.93
CA MET A 54 -7.55 -13.40 -10.02
C MET A 54 -6.15 -13.75 -9.51
N ALA A 55 -5.77 -13.27 -8.33
CA ALA A 55 -4.48 -13.59 -7.73
C ALA A 55 -4.37 -15.09 -7.38
N ASP A 56 -5.42 -15.67 -6.83
CA ASP A 56 -5.50 -17.08 -6.49
C ASP A 56 -5.49 -17.98 -7.73
N VAL A 57 -6.19 -17.59 -8.80
CA VAL A 57 -6.23 -18.36 -10.05
C VAL A 57 -4.90 -18.32 -10.80
N GLN A 58 -4.21 -17.19 -10.80
CA GLN A 58 -2.96 -17.04 -11.57
C GLN A 58 -1.72 -17.54 -10.83
N GLN A 59 -1.79 -17.78 -9.53
CA GLN A 59 -0.67 -18.20 -8.67
C GLN A 59 0.60 -17.34 -8.83
N GLN A 60 0.46 -16.11 -9.35
CA GLN A 60 1.59 -15.25 -9.71
C GLN A 60 2.03 -14.32 -8.58
N LEU A 61 1.20 -14.15 -7.57
CA LEU A 61 1.46 -13.23 -6.46
C LEU A 61 1.67 -13.99 -5.16
N ALA A 62 2.82 -13.75 -4.54
CA ALA A 62 3.15 -14.35 -3.25
C ALA A 62 2.50 -13.57 -2.09
N TYR A 63 2.36 -14.22 -0.93
CA TYR A 63 1.89 -13.64 0.32
C TYR A 63 2.98 -13.72 1.40
N PRO A 64 3.03 -12.78 2.35
CA PRO A 64 2.28 -11.54 2.39
C PRO A 64 2.70 -10.55 1.31
N ARG A 65 1.81 -9.67 0.86
CA ARG A 65 2.11 -8.72 -0.21
C ARG A 65 1.49 -7.35 0.03
N ILE A 66 2.04 -6.37 -0.68
CA ILE A 66 1.46 -5.03 -0.83
C ILE A 66 1.20 -4.77 -2.31
N SER A 67 0.02 -4.25 -2.63
CA SER A 67 -0.33 -3.76 -3.96
C SER A 67 -0.61 -2.27 -3.89
N VAL A 68 0.05 -1.48 -4.72
CA VAL A 68 -0.11 -0.02 -4.75
C VAL A 68 -0.66 0.40 -6.10
N PHE A 69 -1.77 1.12 -6.11
CA PHE A 69 -2.38 1.60 -7.33
C PHE A 69 -3.12 2.93 -7.12
N CYS A 70 -3.27 3.69 -8.20
CA CYS A 70 -4.10 4.89 -8.19
C CYS A 70 -5.56 4.49 -8.43
N SER A 71 -6.41 4.69 -7.43
CA SER A 71 -7.83 4.37 -7.49
C SER A 71 -8.68 5.53 -8.00
N ARG A 72 -8.17 6.77 -7.96
CA ARG A 72 -8.95 7.96 -8.30
C ARG A 72 -8.06 9.10 -8.77
N LEU A 73 -8.51 9.83 -9.77
CA LEU A 73 -7.94 11.11 -10.20
C LEU A 73 -9.06 12.16 -10.22
N VAL A 74 -8.86 13.26 -9.53
CA VAL A 74 -9.76 14.41 -9.54
C VAL A 74 -8.99 15.64 -10.02
N ASN A 75 -9.35 16.15 -11.22
CA ASN A 75 -8.83 17.41 -11.72
C ASN A 75 -9.80 18.54 -11.32
N GLN A 76 -9.32 19.47 -10.51
CA GLN A 76 -10.14 20.56 -9.96
C GLN A 76 -9.93 21.90 -10.66
N HIS A 77 -8.98 22.00 -11.60
CA HIS A 77 -8.62 23.23 -12.33
C HIS A 77 -8.49 24.47 -11.42
N ARG A 78 -7.91 24.28 -10.23
CA ARG A 78 -7.81 25.35 -9.21
C ARG A 78 -6.83 26.46 -9.59
N GLU A 79 -5.87 26.13 -10.43
CA GLU A 79 -4.80 27.07 -10.81
C GLU A 79 -4.87 27.39 -12.30
N LYS A 80 -4.86 28.70 -12.60
CA LYS A 80 -4.70 29.18 -13.97
C LYS A 80 -3.30 28.78 -14.47
N PHE A 81 -3.20 28.42 -15.74
CA PHE A 81 -1.94 28.02 -16.39
C PHE A 81 -1.37 26.66 -15.97
N ARG A 82 -2.14 25.84 -15.24
CA ARG A 82 -1.78 24.44 -14.95
C ARG A 82 -2.57 23.49 -15.84
N SER A 83 -1.87 22.49 -16.40
CA SER A 83 -2.53 21.44 -17.19
C SER A 83 -3.33 20.48 -16.30
N LEU A 84 -2.90 20.32 -15.08
CA LEU A 84 -3.54 19.47 -14.07
C LEU A 84 -3.34 20.09 -12.68
N SER A 85 -4.43 20.31 -11.97
CA SER A 85 -4.41 20.71 -10.55
C SER A 85 -5.56 20.00 -9.82
N GLY A 86 -5.23 19.17 -8.84
CA GLY A 86 -6.24 18.37 -8.15
C GLY A 86 -5.67 17.37 -7.18
N THR A 87 -6.32 16.21 -7.08
CA THR A 87 -5.94 15.13 -6.16
C THR A 87 -5.88 13.77 -6.85
N LEU A 88 -4.94 12.94 -6.38
CA LEU A 88 -4.79 11.54 -6.76
C LEU A 88 -5.06 10.67 -5.53
N GLY A 89 -6.07 9.83 -5.60
CA GLY A 89 -6.34 8.81 -4.58
C GLY A 89 -5.45 7.59 -4.83
N ILE A 90 -4.64 7.23 -3.85
CA ILE A 90 -3.78 6.04 -3.89
C ILE A 90 -4.31 5.03 -2.89
N THR A 91 -4.42 3.79 -3.32
CA THR A 91 -4.74 2.65 -2.46
C THR A 91 -3.51 1.78 -2.30
N VAL A 92 -3.19 1.50 -1.06
CA VAL A 92 -2.18 0.51 -0.65
C VAL A 92 -2.93 -0.67 -0.05
N GLU A 93 -3.01 -1.77 -0.78
CA GLU A 93 -3.68 -2.99 -0.33
C GLU A 93 -2.66 -3.95 0.25
N ILE A 94 -2.91 -4.40 1.46
CA ILE A 94 -2.11 -5.41 2.17
C ILE A 94 -2.89 -6.72 2.11
N ALA A 95 -2.25 -7.80 1.70
CA ALA A 95 -2.85 -9.13 1.68
C ALA A 95 -1.95 -10.14 2.38
N ALA A 96 -2.52 -10.93 3.27
CA ALA A 96 -1.81 -11.97 4.01
C ALA A 96 -2.63 -13.26 4.09
N THR A 97 -1.96 -14.41 4.11
CA THR A 97 -2.56 -15.73 4.28
C THR A 97 -1.88 -16.48 5.42
N ALA A 98 -2.66 -17.26 6.16
CA ALA A 98 -2.16 -18.16 7.20
C ALA A 98 -3.08 -19.38 7.33
N ASP A 99 -2.55 -20.46 7.92
CA ASP A 99 -3.30 -21.68 8.17
C ASP A 99 -4.37 -21.52 9.29
N LEU A 100 -4.16 -20.53 10.16
CA LEU A 100 -5.05 -20.22 11.28
C LEU A 100 -5.55 -18.78 11.19
N ILE A 101 -6.84 -18.59 11.49
CA ILE A 101 -7.48 -17.27 11.45
C ILE A 101 -6.81 -16.28 12.42
N ASP A 102 -6.51 -16.73 13.64
CA ASP A 102 -5.89 -15.89 14.67
C ASP A 102 -4.50 -15.39 14.24
N LEU A 103 -3.77 -16.20 13.48
CA LEU A 103 -2.45 -15.79 12.96
C LEU A 103 -2.57 -14.71 11.92
N VAL A 104 -3.45 -14.87 10.92
CA VAL A 104 -3.58 -13.87 9.85
C VAL A 104 -4.11 -12.55 10.39
N GLU A 105 -5.04 -12.58 11.35
CA GLU A 105 -5.55 -11.37 12.00
C GLU A 105 -4.45 -10.66 12.79
N ASN A 106 -3.66 -11.40 13.58
CA ASN A 106 -2.53 -10.82 14.29
C ASN A 106 -1.49 -10.22 13.37
N TRP A 107 -1.07 -10.93 12.31
CA TRP A 107 -0.10 -10.42 11.35
C TRP A 107 -0.59 -9.15 10.66
N MET A 108 -1.89 -9.07 10.34
CA MET A 108 -2.48 -7.91 9.71
C MET A 108 -2.31 -6.63 10.55
N HIS A 109 -2.41 -6.73 11.88
CA HIS A 109 -2.16 -5.58 12.76
C HIS A 109 -0.72 -5.05 12.63
N TYR A 110 0.28 -5.93 12.56
CA TYR A 110 1.68 -5.54 12.38
C TYR A 110 1.92 -4.91 11.00
N TYR A 111 1.31 -5.47 9.95
CA TYR A 111 1.45 -4.92 8.60
C TYR A 111 0.79 -3.55 8.45
N VAL A 112 -0.40 -3.38 9.01
CA VAL A 112 -1.09 -2.08 9.02
C VAL A 112 -0.27 -1.04 9.77
N GLU A 113 0.29 -1.38 10.93
CA GLU A 113 1.14 -0.48 11.69
C GLU A 113 2.41 -0.11 10.91
N ALA A 114 3.08 -1.10 10.30
CA ALA A 114 4.27 -0.87 9.50
C ALA A 114 4.01 0.06 8.30
N VAL A 115 2.94 -0.21 7.54
CA VAL A 115 2.53 0.64 6.40
C VAL A 115 2.17 2.05 6.87
N SER A 116 1.45 2.17 7.98
CA SER A 116 1.06 3.46 8.54
C SER A 116 2.26 4.30 8.98
N ASN A 117 3.26 3.67 9.62
CA ASN A 117 4.49 4.32 10.04
C ASN A 117 5.31 4.83 8.85
N ILE A 118 5.42 4.02 7.80
CA ILE A 118 6.13 4.40 6.57
C ILE A 118 5.42 5.56 5.87
N LEU A 119 4.10 5.51 5.70
CA LEU A 119 3.34 6.60 5.10
C LEU A 119 3.49 7.89 5.90
N ARG A 120 3.41 7.83 7.22
CA ARG A 120 3.56 9.00 8.10
C ARG A 120 4.93 9.66 7.93
N ARG A 121 6.00 8.87 7.81
CA ARG A 121 7.36 9.39 7.54
C ARG A 121 7.54 9.88 6.11
N GLY A 122 6.76 9.36 5.17
CA GLY A 122 6.81 9.74 3.76
C GLY A 122 6.04 11.02 3.41
N ALA A 123 5.45 11.71 4.40
CA ALA A 123 4.75 12.97 4.18
C ALA A 123 5.69 14.07 3.65
N GLY A 124 5.21 14.87 2.71
CA GLY A 124 5.93 15.99 2.13
C GLY A 124 5.92 16.03 0.61
N ASP A 125 6.88 16.74 0.06
CA ASP A 125 7.06 16.86 -1.39
C ASP A 125 7.62 15.54 -1.97
N MET A 126 6.86 14.96 -2.88
CA MET A 126 7.24 13.73 -3.58
C MET A 126 7.89 14.00 -4.95
N GLY A 127 8.07 15.27 -5.31
CA GLY A 127 8.58 15.67 -6.61
C GLY A 127 7.54 15.61 -7.73
N ASP A 128 7.89 16.15 -8.89
CA ASP A 128 7.02 16.20 -10.08
C ASP A 128 5.67 16.89 -9.84
N GLY A 129 5.63 17.85 -8.92
CA GLY A 129 4.42 18.58 -8.54
C GLY A 129 3.42 17.75 -7.73
N MET A 130 3.88 16.70 -7.05
CA MET A 130 3.07 15.88 -6.15
C MET A 130 3.45 16.12 -4.69
N PHE A 131 2.44 16.25 -3.84
CA PHE A 131 2.60 16.46 -2.40
C PHE A 131 1.72 15.50 -1.62
N PHE A 132 2.31 14.81 -0.65
CA PHE A 132 1.59 13.92 0.25
C PHE A 132 1.42 14.59 1.63
N PRO A 133 0.19 14.90 2.06
CA PRO A 133 -0.04 15.57 3.35
C PRO A 133 0.18 14.66 4.58
N GLY A 134 0.40 13.37 4.39
CA GLY A 134 0.60 12.42 5.47
C GLY A 134 -0.69 11.87 6.09
N THR A 135 -1.85 12.21 5.51
CA THR A 135 -3.14 11.71 5.96
C THR A 135 -3.54 10.45 5.21
N TYR A 136 -4.06 9.47 5.93
CA TYR A 136 -4.53 8.20 5.37
C TYR A 136 -5.68 7.65 6.18
N GLN A 137 -6.44 6.74 5.59
CA GLN A 137 -7.50 5.95 6.22
C GLN A 137 -7.17 4.48 6.06
N VAL A 138 -7.49 3.68 7.08
CA VAL A 138 -7.28 2.21 7.06
C VAL A 138 -8.63 1.52 7.19
N ASP A 139 -8.90 0.59 6.28
CA ASP A 139 -10.07 -0.28 6.29
C ASP A 139 -9.59 -1.74 6.29
N VAL A 140 -9.83 -2.46 7.39
CA VAL A 140 -9.47 -3.87 7.53
C VAL A 140 -10.70 -4.73 7.26
N GLN A 141 -10.58 -5.66 6.31
CA GLN A 141 -11.63 -6.59 5.97
C GLN A 141 -11.61 -7.80 6.91
N LEU A 142 -12.75 -8.47 7.02
CA LEU A 142 -12.84 -9.75 7.75
C LEU A 142 -11.98 -10.81 7.04
N ALA A 143 -11.35 -11.68 7.83
CA ALA A 143 -10.65 -12.82 7.29
C ALA A 143 -11.62 -13.76 6.56
N GLN A 144 -11.20 -14.29 5.43
CA GLN A 144 -11.98 -15.16 4.55
C GLN A 144 -11.24 -16.48 4.33
N ILE A 145 -11.99 -17.52 3.96
CA ILE A 145 -11.38 -18.78 3.51
C ILE A 145 -10.84 -18.56 2.08
N GLY A 146 -9.52 -18.72 1.93
CA GLY A 146 -8.82 -18.67 0.65
C GLY A 146 -8.46 -20.07 0.14
N ALA A 147 -7.75 -20.12 -0.99
CA ALA A 147 -7.33 -21.38 -1.61
C ALA A 147 -6.32 -22.17 -0.76
N SER A 148 -5.53 -21.51 0.06
CA SER A 148 -4.43 -22.10 0.86
C SER A 148 -4.51 -21.75 2.34
N GLY A 149 -5.69 -21.57 2.91
CA GLY A 149 -5.92 -21.19 4.31
C GLY A 149 -6.80 -19.96 4.45
N PHE A 150 -6.58 -19.18 5.50
CA PHE A 150 -7.32 -17.94 5.72
C PHE A 150 -6.59 -16.77 5.04
N LEU A 151 -7.35 -15.95 4.33
CA LEU A 151 -6.89 -14.74 3.67
C LEU A 151 -7.50 -13.52 4.35
N GLN A 152 -6.69 -12.51 4.63
CA GLN A 152 -7.17 -11.22 5.10
C GLN A 152 -6.59 -10.09 4.26
N LEU A 153 -7.40 -9.05 4.05
CA LEU A 153 -7.03 -7.83 3.36
C LEU A 153 -7.16 -6.63 4.27
N ALA A 154 -6.27 -5.67 4.10
CA ALA A 154 -6.45 -4.31 4.57
C ALA A 154 -6.16 -3.33 3.43
N GLN A 155 -6.93 -2.25 3.37
CA GLN A 155 -6.73 -1.17 2.42
C GLN A 155 -6.37 0.10 3.17
N VAL A 156 -5.25 0.69 2.80
CA VAL A 156 -4.83 2.00 3.28
C VAL A 156 -4.98 2.97 2.12
N THR A 157 -5.90 3.93 2.28
CA THR A 157 -6.16 4.96 1.27
C THR A 157 -5.56 6.28 1.68
N CYS A 158 -4.87 6.93 0.76
CA CYS A 158 -4.32 8.27 0.95
C CYS A 158 -4.53 9.13 -0.29
N GLU A 159 -4.45 10.44 -0.12
CA GLU A 159 -4.58 11.40 -1.21
C GLU A 159 -3.29 12.19 -1.40
N LEU A 160 -2.86 12.32 -2.64
CA LEU A 160 -1.77 13.21 -3.04
C LEU A 160 -2.35 14.44 -3.72
N GLY A 161 -1.93 15.62 -3.28
CA GLY A 161 -2.13 16.85 -4.04
C GLY A 161 -1.25 16.83 -5.29
N VAL A 162 -1.78 17.27 -6.42
CA VAL A 162 -1.02 17.35 -7.67
C VAL A 162 -1.22 18.70 -8.35
N SER A 163 -0.12 19.31 -8.81
CA SER A 163 -0.13 20.53 -9.60
C SER A 163 0.97 20.44 -10.66
N ARG A 164 0.56 20.43 -11.94
CA ARG A 164 1.46 20.29 -13.08
C ARG A 164 1.20 21.34 -14.16
N ASN A 165 2.28 21.77 -14.82
CA ASN A 165 2.24 22.59 -16.01
C ASN A 165 1.95 21.76 -17.25
#